data_b74b69146a73e7ec06bf800de2c30baa
#
_entry.id   b74b69146a73e7ec06bf800de2c30baa
#
_cell.length_a   1.000
_cell.length_b   1.000
_cell.length_c   1.000
_cell.angle_alpha   90.00
_cell.angle_beta   90.00
_cell.angle_gamma   90.00
#
_symmetry.space_group_name_H-M   'P 1'
#
loop_
_entity.id
_entity.type
_entity.pdbx_description
1 polymer ?
#
loop_
_entity_poly.entity_id
_entity_poly.type
_entity_poly.pdbx_seq_one_letter_code
_entity_poly.pdbx_strand_id
1 'polypeptide(L)'
;MRDLILKLEEFKTKIKKAVLLSICFNLFLTFNSYAATVQNIRVGVATDGFRLVLDADAKFGYKAFLLNNPRRLVVDVYNCNVASSVEKFKDKAQLISQVRLGTPDAKTKRIALDLKTPVVIKKVFMLAPQSNFGWRFVVDVVKADNKTFESHLGNSYAFDSSRGTSKNASANKSSLPAAQPSKAKKIIVLDAGHGGKDPGAIGYTGIYEKNITLAMAKELKAILDKEGRYTVYLTRSTDIFIPLRDRVKIARKYKADLFMSIHADSTKNRNAKGLSVYTLSETASDKEAEALAERENKADVIAGLNLYEHSKEVSDILINLAQRETMNRSSEFAGFMVQEMRNSVKLLDNTHRFAGFAVLKAPDIPSVLLEMGYLSNRTEEGQLKQPAYRKKLGLSVSKAIKKYFDNMQHASVF
;
A
#
# COMPACT_ATOMS: atom_id res chain seq x y z
N MET A 1 47.22 57.80 28.97
CA MET A 1 46.17 58.32 28.08
C MET A 1 46.20 57.65 26.70
N ARG A 2 47.34 57.48 26.06
CA ARG A 2 47.49 56.89 24.69
C ARG A 2 47.09 55.38 24.65
N ASP A 3 47.42 54.57 25.67
CA ASP A 3 47.08 53.16 25.75
C ASP A 3 45.55 52.90 25.95
N LEU A 4 44.89 53.82 26.62
CA LEU A 4 43.44 53.70 26.84
C LEU A 4 42.68 53.97 25.53
N ILE A 5 43.17 54.89 24.73
CA ILE A 5 42.57 55.23 23.43
C ILE A 5 42.72 54.04 22.47
N LEU A 6 43.92 53.41 22.42
CA LEU A 6 44.17 52.25 21.56
C LEU A 6 43.30 51.05 21.95
N LYS A 7 43.10 50.77 23.25
CA LYS A 7 42.19 49.70 23.73
C LYS A 7 40.71 49.97 23.39
N LEU A 8 40.30 51.25 23.43
CA LEU A 8 38.94 51.63 23.01
C LEU A 8 38.70 51.47 21.52
N GLU A 9 39.66 51.77 20.68
CA GLU A 9 39.55 51.57 19.23
C GLU A 9 39.56 50.08 18.86
N GLU A 10 40.35 49.27 19.52
CA GLU A 10 40.36 47.81 19.34
C GLU A 10 39.03 47.15 19.78
N PHE A 11 38.47 47.65 20.88
CA PHE A 11 37.16 47.20 21.40
C PHE A 11 36.02 47.58 20.45
N LYS A 12 36.01 48.82 19.92
CA LYS A 12 35.04 49.25 18.90
C LYS A 12 35.14 48.40 17.58
N THR A 13 36.34 48.04 17.19
CA THR A 13 36.56 47.21 16.02
C THR A 13 36.08 45.78 16.22
N LYS A 14 36.27 45.21 17.41
CA LYS A 14 35.71 43.87 17.77
C LYS A 14 34.19 43.88 17.82
N ILE A 15 33.55 44.92 18.35
CA ILE A 15 32.09 45.08 18.35
C ILE A 15 31.57 45.21 16.90
N LYS A 16 32.18 46.04 16.06
CA LYS A 16 31.77 46.14 14.64
C LYS A 16 31.86 44.83 13.90
N LYS A 17 32.93 44.03 14.11
CA LYS A 17 33.07 42.69 13.53
C LYS A 17 32.02 41.71 14.06
N ALA A 18 31.72 41.74 15.35
CA ALA A 18 30.68 40.87 15.95
C ALA A 18 29.28 41.23 15.45
N VAL A 19 28.94 42.49 15.34
CA VAL A 19 27.67 42.98 14.78
C VAL A 19 27.54 42.62 13.30
N LEU A 20 28.62 42.81 12.50
CA LEU A 20 28.61 42.41 11.09
C LEU A 20 28.45 40.88 10.93
N LEU A 21 29.11 40.09 11.77
CA LEU A 21 28.97 38.63 11.78
C LEU A 21 27.56 38.19 12.18
N SER A 22 26.92 38.88 13.14
CA SER A 22 25.55 38.62 13.59
C SER A 22 24.53 38.99 12.50
N ILE A 23 24.77 40.10 11.75
CA ILE A 23 23.90 40.48 10.63
C ILE A 23 24.04 39.50 9.48
N CYS A 24 25.27 39.07 9.13
CA CYS A 24 25.48 38.01 8.15
C CYS A 24 24.86 36.67 8.54
N PHE A 25 24.94 36.31 9.83
CA PHE A 25 24.33 35.08 10.35
C PHE A 25 22.79 35.11 10.30
N ASN A 26 22.17 36.26 10.60
CA ASN A 26 20.73 36.44 10.47
C ASN A 26 20.24 36.52 9.02
N LEU A 27 21.07 37.02 8.09
CA LEU A 27 20.72 36.96 6.67
C LEU A 27 20.75 35.54 6.07
N PHE A 28 21.51 34.62 6.66
CA PHE A 28 21.55 33.20 6.28
C PHE A 28 20.38 32.39 6.81
N LEU A 29 19.58 32.91 7.78
CA LEU A 29 18.47 32.17 8.40
C LEU A 29 17.12 32.36 7.74
N THR A 30 16.99 33.17 6.69
CA THR A 30 15.73 33.31 5.94
C THR A 30 15.76 32.51 4.63
N PHE A 31 16.12 31.22 4.67
CA PHE A 31 15.69 30.32 3.63
C PHE A 31 14.19 30.08 3.81
N ASN A 32 13.38 30.94 3.24
CA ASN A 32 11.99 30.64 2.98
C ASN A 32 11.96 29.39 2.07
N SER A 33 11.72 28.22 2.66
CA SER A 33 11.43 27.01 1.91
C SER A 33 10.06 27.20 1.25
N TYR A 34 10.01 27.84 0.09
CA TYR A 34 8.81 27.84 -0.72
C TYR A 34 8.51 26.39 -1.11
N ALA A 35 7.33 25.92 -0.76
CA ALA A 35 6.85 24.63 -1.25
C ALA A 35 6.79 24.70 -2.78
N ALA A 36 7.41 23.73 -3.47
CA ALA A 36 7.32 23.61 -4.91
C ALA A 36 5.85 23.59 -5.36
N THR A 37 5.56 24.06 -6.57
CA THR A 37 4.22 24.01 -7.14
C THR A 37 4.25 23.34 -8.50
N VAL A 38 3.48 22.26 -8.67
CA VAL A 38 3.16 21.70 -9.98
C VAL A 38 2.17 22.64 -10.66
N GLN A 39 2.62 23.27 -11.72
CA GLN A 39 1.86 24.29 -12.46
C GLN A 39 1.03 23.68 -13.57
N ASN A 40 1.49 22.58 -14.16
CA ASN A 40 0.85 21.97 -15.31
C ASN A 40 1.09 20.45 -15.35
N ILE A 41 0.10 19.73 -15.94
CA ILE A 41 0.21 18.30 -16.30
C ILE A 41 0.07 18.17 -17.80
N ARG A 42 1.02 17.48 -18.40
CA ARG A 42 1.00 17.18 -19.85
C ARG A 42 1.13 15.68 -20.07
N VAL A 43 0.39 15.16 -21.04
CA VAL A 43 0.57 13.80 -21.53
C VAL A 43 0.91 13.84 -23.01
N GLY A 44 2.06 13.29 -23.35
CA GLY A 44 2.52 13.06 -24.69
C GLY A 44 2.22 11.63 -25.13
N VAL A 45 1.75 11.47 -26.39
CA VAL A 45 1.55 10.14 -26.99
C VAL A 45 2.90 9.54 -27.33
N ALA A 46 3.11 8.27 -27.01
CA ALA A 46 4.21 7.44 -27.50
C ALA A 46 3.64 6.27 -28.30
N THR A 47 4.44 5.66 -29.16
CA THR A 47 4.02 4.59 -30.08
C THR A 47 3.34 3.43 -29.35
N ASP A 48 3.87 3.08 -28.17
CA ASP A 48 3.45 1.93 -27.37
C ASP A 48 2.96 2.32 -25.95
N GLY A 49 2.67 3.62 -25.70
CA GLY A 49 2.28 4.10 -24.40
C GLY A 49 2.06 5.61 -24.34
N PHE A 50 2.48 6.22 -23.24
CA PHE A 50 2.42 7.68 -23.04
C PHE A 50 3.54 8.18 -22.13
N ARG A 51 3.84 9.48 -22.23
CA ARG A 51 4.72 10.21 -21.31
C ARG A 51 3.92 11.19 -20.49
N LEU A 52 3.90 11.02 -19.17
CA LEU A 52 3.38 12.01 -18.22
C LEU A 52 4.48 13.00 -17.87
N VAL A 53 4.19 14.28 -17.92
CA VAL A 53 5.09 15.35 -17.49
C VAL A 53 4.37 16.27 -16.51
N LEU A 54 4.97 16.48 -15.34
CA LEU A 54 4.55 17.51 -14.38
C LEU A 54 5.55 18.66 -14.48
N ASP A 55 5.09 19.83 -14.89
CA ASP A 55 5.90 21.05 -14.90
C ASP A 55 5.79 21.73 -13.54
N ALA A 56 6.93 22.11 -12.93
CA ALA A 56 6.99 22.72 -11.62
C ALA A 56 8.00 23.89 -11.56
N ASP A 57 7.79 24.79 -10.61
CA ASP A 57 8.67 25.94 -10.35
C ASP A 57 9.94 25.55 -9.60
N ALA A 58 9.90 24.49 -8.78
CA ALA A 58 11.05 24.00 -8.01
C ALA A 58 11.11 22.47 -8.02
N LYS A 59 12.25 21.92 -7.60
CA LYS A 59 12.43 20.48 -7.40
C LYS A 59 11.62 20.01 -6.21
N PHE A 60 10.94 18.86 -6.35
CA PHE A 60 10.10 18.26 -5.30
C PHE A 60 10.39 16.76 -5.12
N GLY A 61 10.00 16.23 -3.97
CA GLY A 61 10.03 14.79 -3.73
C GLY A 61 8.84 14.12 -4.39
N TYR A 62 9.00 12.87 -4.82
CA TYR A 62 7.93 12.13 -5.48
C TYR A 62 7.97 10.63 -5.22
N LYS A 63 6.83 9.97 -5.45
CA LYS A 63 6.69 8.53 -5.57
C LYS A 63 5.72 8.22 -6.70
N ALA A 64 6.15 7.43 -7.69
CA ALA A 64 5.31 6.95 -8.79
C ALA A 64 5.15 5.44 -8.69
N PHE A 65 3.92 4.93 -8.85
CA PHE A 65 3.60 3.51 -8.74
C PHE A 65 2.30 3.19 -9.46
N LEU A 66 2.07 1.89 -9.66
CA LEU A 66 0.84 1.38 -10.28
C LEU A 66 -0.08 0.79 -9.21
N LEU A 67 -1.38 0.99 -9.41
CA LEU A 67 -2.45 0.34 -8.65
C LEU A 67 -3.36 -0.42 -9.58
N ASN A 68 -3.94 -1.49 -9.07
CA ASN A 68 -5.03 -2.21 -9.70
C ASN A 68 -6.36 -1.90 -9.00
N ASN A 69 -7.46 -2.09 -9.70
CA ASN A 69 -8.82 -1.96 -9.18
C ASN A 69 -9.24 -0.54 -8.71
N PRO A 70 -9.55 0.35 -9.66
CA PRO A 70 -9.24 0.27 -11.09
C PRO A 70 -7.75 0.45 -11.36
N ARG A 71 -7.30 0.10 -12.59
CA ARG A 71 -5.92 0.32 -13.00
C ARG A 71 -5.58 1.79 -12.97
N ARG A 72 -4.46 2.14 -12.31
CA ARG A 72 -4.03 3.53 -12.16
C ARG A 72 -2.52 3.66 -12.21
N LEU A 73 -2.07 4.74 -12.82
CA LEU A 73 -0.77 5.33 -12.52
C LEU A 73 -0.98 6.38 -11.43
N VAL A 74 -0.26 6.26 -10.33
CA VAL A 74 -0.32 7.20 -9.20
C VAL A 74 1.02 7.89 -9.06
N VAL A 75 0.98 9.20 -8.90
CA VAL A 75 2.13 10.04 -8.59
C VAL A 75 1.82 10.83 -7.32
N ASP A 76 2.52 10.53 -6.25
CA ASP A 76 2.55 11.33 -5.04
C ASP A 76 3.67 12.36 -5.16
N VAL A 77 3.38 13.61 -4.84
CA VAL A 77 4.34 14.70 -4.77
C VAL A 77 4.39 15.24 -3.35
N TYR A 78 5.61 15.38 -2.81
CA TYR A 78 5.82 15.70 -1.38
C TYR A 78 6.21 17.14 -1.19
N ASN A 79 5.64 17.78 -0.14
CA ASN A 79 5.87 19.18 0.18
C ASN A 79 5.73 20.08 -1.07
N CYS A 80 4.70 19.81 -1.86
CA CYS A 80 4.45 20.43 -3.14
C CYS A 80 2.98 20.78 -3.27
N ASN A 81 2.68 21.94 -3.82
CA ASN A 81 1.32 22.31 -4.21
C ASN A 81 1.04 21.85 -5.64
N VAL A 82 -0.25 21.69 -5.95
CA VAL A 82 -0.71 21.40 -7.32
C VAL A 82 -1.73 22.48 -7.69
N ALA A 83 -1.46 23.18 -8.78
CA ALA A 83 -2.33 24.25 -9.26
C ALA A 83 -3.69 23.69 -9.74
N SER A 84 -4.77 24.42 -9.54
CA SER A 84 -6.14 24.04 -9.95
C SER A 84 -6.32 23.89 -11.48
N SER A 85 -5.42 24.51 -12.26
CA SER A 85 -5.40 24.36 -13.73
C SER A 85 -5.14 22.92 -14.22
N VAL A 86 -4.61 22.08 -13.35
CA VAL A 86 -4.31 20.66 -13.60
C VAL A 86 -5.59 19.83 -13.84
N GLU A 87 -6.75 20.26 -13.35
CA GLU A 87 -8.04 19.58 -13.54
C GLU A 87 -8.55 19.63 -14.99
N LYS A 88 -8.04 20.54 -15.82
CA LYS A 88 -8.45 20.71 -17.23
C LYS A 88 -7.66 19.84 -18.20
N PHE A 89 -7.14 18.72 -17.74
CA PHE A 89 -6.32 17.82 -18.51
C PHE A 89 -7.07 17.20 -19.72
N LYS A 90 -6.44 17.23 -20.89
CA LYS A 90 -6.92 16.52 -22.11
C LYS A 90 -5.97 15.36 -22.42
N ASP A 91 -6.50 14.13 -22.35
CA ASP A 91 -5.75 12.93 -22.74
C ASP A 91 -5.69 12.78 -24.24
N LYS A 92 -4.54 13.09 -24.85
CA LYS A 92 -4.26 12.86 -26.27
C LYS A 92 -3.95 11.39 -26.59
N ALA A 93 -3.56 10.61 -25.59
CA ALA A 93 -3.15 9.21 -25.77
C ALA A 93 -4.34 8.24 -25.74
N GLN A 94 -5.54 8.69 -25.35
CA GLN A 94 -6.76 7.88 -25.19
C GLN A 94 -6.60 6.65 -24.27
N LEU A 95 -5.51 6.58 -23.50
CA LEU A 95 -5.21 5.49 -22.57
C LEU A 95 -5.65 5.79 -21.14
N ILE A 96 -5.99 7.05 -20.87
CA ILE A 96 -6.42 7.56 -19.58
C ILE A 96 -7.91 7.85 -19.65
N SER A 97 -8.68 7.34 -18.69
CA SER A 97 -10.11 7.62 -18.59
C SER A 97 -10.40 8.85 -17.76
N GLN A 98 -9.60 9.09 -16.72
CA GLN A 98 -9.79 10.19 -15.79
C GLN A 98 -8.47 10.54 -15.08
N VAL A 99 -8.27 11.83 -14.77
CA VAL A 99 -7.24 12.31 -13.85
C VAL A 99 -7.92 12.81 -12.59
N ARG A 100 -7.39 12.43 -11.44
CA ARG A 100 -7.91 12.82 -10.13
C ARG A 100 -6.81 13.39 -9.28
N LEU A 101 -7.14 14.44 -8.53
CA LEU A 101 -6.28 15.03 -7.53
C LEU A 101 -6.76 14.63 -6.14
N GLY A 102 -5.82 14.38 -5.22
CA GLY A 102 -6.11 14.06 -3.84
C GLY A 102 -5.05 14.60 -2.90
N THR A 103 -5.38 14.64 -1.62
CA THR A 103 -4.47 15.04 -0.55
C THR A 103 -4.48 13.93 0.51
N PRO A 104 -3.64 12.88 0.33
CA PRO A 104 -3.59 11.76 1.26
C PRO A 104 -3.22 12.18 2.68
N ASP A 105 -2.37 13.21 2.81
CA ASP A 105 -1.97 13.82 4.08
C ASP A 105 -1.57 15.29 3.87
N ALA A 106 -1.23 15.98 4.96
CA ALA A 106 -0.91 17.42 4.94
C ALA A 106 0.29 17.78 4.05
N LYS A 107 1.19 16.84 3.78
CA LYS A 107 2.45 17.06 3.03
C LYS A 107 2.46 16.41 1.65
N THR A 108 1.44 15.61 1.33
CA THR A 108 1.38 14.83 0.09
C THR A 108 0.21 15.28 -0.77
N LYS A 109 0.47 15.63 -2.01
CA LYS A 109 -0.54 15.75 -3.05
C LYS A 109 -0.45 14.55 -3.98
N ARG A 110 -1.59 13.96 -4.33
CA ARG A 110 -1.68 12.77 -5.17
C ARG A 110 -2.32 13.11 -6.51
N ILE A 111 -1.67 12.68 -7.57
CA ILE A 111 -2.19 12.73 -8.94
C ILE A 111 -2.40 11.29 -9.37
N ALA A 112 -3.66 10.91 -9.60
CA ALA A 112 -4.03 9.56 -10.02
C ALA A 112 -4.63 9.59 -11.42
N LEU A 113 -4.07 8.80 -12.33
CA LEU A 113 -4.53 8.62 -13.70
C LEU A 113 -5.19 7.25 -13.82
N ASP A 114 -6.49 7.22 -14.02
CA ASP A 114 -7.23 5.98 -14.30
C ASP A 114 -6.94 5.49 -15.72
N LEU A 115 -6.54 4.22 -15.83
CA LEU A 115 -6.03 3.65 -17.07
C LEU A 115 -7.06 2.72 -17.71
N LYS A 116 -7.28 2.89 -19.04
CA LYS A 116 -8.16 2.02 -19.83
C LYS A 116 -7.54 0.67 -20.15
N THR A 117 -6.20 0.60 -20.19
CA THR A 117 -5.44 -0.61 -20.52
C THR A 117 -4.33 -0.84 -19.50
N PRO A 118 -3.84 -2.07 -19.34
CA PRO A 118 -2.66 -2.36 -18.54
C PRO A 118 -1.43 -1.65 -19.07
N VAL A 119 -0.61 -1.11 -18.18
CA VAL A 119 0.65 -0.43 -18.52
C VAL A 119 1.73 -0.77 -17.51
N VAL A 120 3.00 -0.53 -17.84
CA VAL A 120 4.11 -0.56 -16.90
C VAL A 120 4.89 0.73 -16.94
N ILE A 121 5.45 1.13 -15.81
CA ILE A 121 6.35 2.27 -15.72
C ILE A 121 7.70 1.84 -16.26
N LYS A 122 8.11 2.45 -17.38
CA LYS A 122 9.39 2.18 -18.03
C LYS A 122 10.52 3.00 -17.40
N LYS A 123 10.24 4.28 -17.08
CA LYS A 123 11.23 5.19 -16.55
C LYS A 123 10.60 6.33 -15.77
N VAL A 124 11.24 6.75 -14.69
CA VAL A 124 10.88 7.93 -13.89
C VAL A 124 12.14 8.77 -13.66
N PHE A 125 12.05 10.07 -13.93
CA PHE A 125 13.18 10.99 -13.75
C PHE A 125 12.72 12.43 -13.63
N MET A 126 13.62 13.27 -13.09
CA MET A 126 13.42 14.72 -12.99
C MET A 126 14.41 15.43 -13.91
N LEU A 127 13.92 16.39 -14.70
CA LEU A 127 14.75 17.27 -15.54
C LEU A 127 14.88 18.62 -14.86
N ALA A 128 16.11 19.11 -14.76
CA ALA A 128 16.40 20.46 -14.29
C ALA A 128 15.91 21.54 -15.29
N PRO A 129 15.73 22.77 -14.84
CA PRO A 129 15.38 23.89 -15.72
C PRO A 129 16.33 24.02 -16.90
N GLN A 130 15.77 24.25 -18.10
CA GLN A 130 16.54 24.58 -19.32
C GLN A 130 15.76 25.59 -20.13
N SER A 131 16.45 26.65 -20.56
CA SER A 131 15.85 27.72 -21.36
C SER A 131 14.54 28.26 -20.74
N ASN A 132 13.41 28.07 -21.41
CA ASN A 132 12.08 28.55 -20.98
C ASN A 132 11.30 27.53 -20.18
N PHE A 133 11.89 26.37 -19.81
CA PHE A 133 11.22 25.31 -19.06
C PHE A 133 11.75 25.25 -17.62
N GLY A 134 10.83 25.21 -16.63
CA GLY A 134 11.14 24.93 -15.23
C GLY A 134 11.53 23.47 -14.98
N TRP A 135 11.40 23.03 -13.74
CA TRP A 135 11.57 21.63 -13.37
C TRP A 135 10.50 20.77 -14.02
N ARG A 136 10.87 19.59 -14.50
CA ARG A 136 9.95 18.65 -15.15
C ARG A 136 10.11 17.26 -14.56
N PHE A 137 9.10 16.78 -13.89
CA PHE A 137 9.02 15.38 -13.50
C PHE A 137 8.41 14.59 -14.64
N VAL A 138 9.04 13.48 -15.01
CA VAL A 138 8.68 12.69 -16.19
C VAL A 138 8.49 11.24 -15.81
N VAL A 139 7.36 10.66 -16.25
CA VAL A 139 7.07 9.24 -16.18
C VAL A 139 6.80 8.71 -17.57
N ASP A 140 7.63 7.80 -18.05
CA ASP A 140 7.44 7.06 -19.28
C ASP A 140 6.70 5.76 -18.99
N VAL A 141 5.60 5.53 -19.68
CA VAL A 141 4.70 4.41 -19.49
C VAL A 141 4.49 3.69 -20.81
N VAL A 142 4.54 2.37 -20.82
CA VAL A 142 4.29 1.53 -21.99
C VAL A 142 3.12 0.58 -21.73
N LYS A 143 2.36 0.24 -22.80
CA LYS A 143 1.31 -0.78 -22.75
C LYS A 143 1.92 -2.12 -22.36
N ALA A 144 1.17 -2.91 -21.63
CA ALA A 144 1.57 -4.24 -21.19
C ALA A 144 0.37 -5.19 -21.26
N ASP A 145 0.63 -6.48 -21.19
CA ASP A 145 -0.40 -7.46 -20.89
C ASP A 145 -0.74 -7.46 -19.38
N ASN A 146 -1.85 -8.12 -19.03
CA ASN A 146 -2.30 -8.19 -17.63
C ASN A 146 -1.24 -8.80 -16.71
N LYS A 147 -0.56 -9.86 -17.14
CA LYS A 147 0.45 -10.58 -16.36
C LYS A 147 1.65 -9.69 -16.05
N THR A 148 2.13 -8.96 -17.06
CA THR A 148 3.22 -8.00 -16.92
C THR A 148 2.80 -6.83 -16.02
N PHE A 149 1.61 -6.26 -16.19
CA PHE A 149 1.07 -5.23 -15.32
C PHE A 149 1.04 -5.68 -13.87
N GLU A 150 0.48 -6.86 -13.59
CA GLU A 150 0.35 -7.40 -12.23
C GLU A 150 1.72 -7.67 -11.60
N SER A 151 2.70 -8.10 -12.39
CA SER A 151 4.07 -8.31 -11.90
C SER A 151 4.77 -7.01 -11.46
N HIS A 152 4.29 -5.85 -11.91
CA HIS A 152 4.82 -4.53 -11.58
C HIS A 152 4.02 -3.81 -10.48
N LEU A 153 2.92 -4.39 -10.01
CA LEU A 153 2.22 -3.88 -8.82
C LEU A 153 3.13 -3.96 -7.60
N GLY A 154 3.10 -2.93 -6.76
CA GLY A 154 4.01 -2.82 -5.60
C GLY A 154 5.40 -2.27 -5.92
N ASN A 155 5.81 -2.19 -7.19
CA ASN A 155 7.03 -1.46 -7.56
C ASN A 155 6.77 0.04 -7.45
N SER A 156 7.71 0.77 -6.85
CA SER A 156 7.63 2.23 -6.77
C SER A 156 8.95 2.88 -7.13
N TYR A 157 8.84 4.05 -7.75
CA TYR A 157 9.96 4.93 -8.12
C TYR A 157 9.86 6.16 -7.24
N ALA A 158 10.79 6.35 -6.31
CA ALA A 158 10.75 7.44 -5.35
C ALA A 158 12.04 8.28 -5.38
N PHE A 159 11.89 9.56 -5.11
CA PHE A 159 12.98 10.52 -4.89
C PHE A 159 12.59 11.44 -3.74
N ASP A 160 13.50 11.62 -2.80
CA ASP A 160 13.36 12.55 -1.70
C ASP A 160 14.20 13.81 -1.95
N SER A 161 13.53 14.96 -2.04
CA SER A 161 14.19 16.25 -2.27
C SER A 161 15.00 16.76 -1.08
N SER A 162 14.76 16.24 0.13
CA SER A 162 15.46 16.65 1.36
C SER A 162 16.82 15.98 1.53
N ARG A 163 17.09 14.89 0.79
CA ARG A 163 18.35 14.17 0.78
C ARG A 163 18.97 14.19 -0.62
N GLY A 164 19.85 15.13 -0.88
CA GLY A 164 20.52 15.35 -2.19
C GLY A 164 21.42 14.22 -2.69
N THR A 165 21.02 12.94 -2.55
CA THR A 165 21.74 11.80 -3.13
C THR A 165 20.79 10.69 -3.52
N SER A 166 20.76 10.36 -4.81
CA SER A 166 20.29 9.06 -5.30
C SER A 166 21.17 7.98 -4.68
N LYS A 167 20.61 7.12 -3.83
CA LYS A 167 21.30 5.91 -3.36
C LYS A 167 20.45 4.68 -3.64
N ASN A 168 20.97 3.88 -4.57
CA ASN A 168 20.84 2.43 -4.45
C ASN A 168 21.50 2.03 -3.14
N ALA A 169 20.73 1.58 -2.16
CA ALA A 169 21.23 1.37 -0.82
C ALA A 169 21.89 -0.01 -0.69
N SER A 170 23.18 0.00 -0.41
CA SER A 170 23.85 -1.04 0.34
C SER A 170 24.17 -0.51 1.73
N ALA A 171 24.04 -1.36 2.73
CA ALA A 171 24.10 -1.02 4.14
C ALA A 171 25.48 -0.59 4.62
N ASN A 172 25.55 0.33 5.59
CA ASN A 172 26.49 0.19 6.71
C ASN A 172 26.02 0.93 7.97
N LYS A 173 26.26 0.28 9.11
CA LYS A 173 25.97 0.70 10.49
C LYS A 173 26.96 1.77 10.96
N SER A 174 26.50 2.73 11.76
CA SER A 174 27.24 3.22 12.92
C SER A 174 26.33 4.02 13.86
N SER A 175 26.55 3.86 15.12
CA SER A 175 25.77 4.10 16.33
C SER A 175 25.84 5.54 16.86
N LEU A 176 24.74 6.04 17.51
CA LEU A 176 24.67 6.46 18.94
C LEU A 176 23.25 6.96 19.27
N PRO A 177 22.78 6.87 20.52
CA PRO A 177 21.34 6.83 20.81
C PRO A 177 20.79 8.19 21.22
N ALA A 178 19.77 8.68 20.50
CA ALA A 178 18.84 9.67 21.01
C ALA A 178 17.52 8.93 21.34
N ALA A 179 17.03 9.11 22.55
CA ALA A 179 15.75 8.56 22.99
C ALA A 179 14.63 8.95 22.04
N GLN A 180 14.12 7.97 21.28
CA GLN A 180 12.96 8.14 20.43
C GLN A 180 11.68 7.92 21.24
N PRO A 181 10.60 8.68 21.02
CA PRO A 181 9.30 8.32 21.57
C PRO A 181 8.94 6.93 21.04
N SER A 182 8.49 6.04 21.92
CA SER A 182 8.10 4.67 21.57
C SER A 182 7.04 4.72 20.47
N LYS A 183 7.40 4.33 19.24
CA LYS A 183 6.43 4.19 18.15
C LYS A 183 5.41 3.14 18.57
N ALA A 184 4.14 3.54 18.69
CA ALA A 184 3.05 2.61 18.95
C ALA A 184 3.11 1.47 17.93
N LYS A 185 3.03 0.21 18.43
CA LYS A 185 3.05 -0.97 17.56
C LYS A 185 1.89 -0.93 16.59
N LYS A 186 2.13 -1.34 15.35
CA LYS A 186 1.05 -1.49 14.36
C LYS A 186 0.13 -2.64 14.73
N ILE A 187 -1.16 -2.43 14.61
CA ILE A 187 -2.19 -3.40 14.99
C ILE A 187 -2.63 -4.18 13.76
N ILE A 188 -2.49 -5.50 13.83
CA ILE A 188 -2.89 -6.42 12.76
C ILE A 188 -3.98 -7.33 13.30
N VAL A 189 -5.08 -7.46 12.56
CA VAL A 189 -6.10 -8.47 12.86
C VAL A 189 -6.06 -9.55 11.78
N LEU A 190 -5.80 -10.78 12.22
CA LEU A 190 -5.84 -11.97 11.39
C LEU A 190 -7.18 -12.66 11.59
N ASP A 191 -7.88 -12.87 10.51
CA ASP A 191 -9.16 -13.57 10.49
C ASP A 191 -8.96 -14.99 9.99
N ALA A 192 -9.21 -15.97 10.84
CA ALA A 192 -9.26 -17.36 10.42
C ALA A 192 -10.64 -17.64 9.82
N GLY A 193 -10.71 -17.80 8.50
CA GLY A 193 -11.97 -18.06 7.80
C GLY A 193 -12.74 -19.23 8.39
N HIS A 194 -14.08 -19.20 8.25
CA HIS A 194 -15.00 -20.23 8.75
C HIS A 194 -14.95 -20.45 10.27
N GLY A 195 -15.42 -21.62 10.76
CA GLY A 195 -15.38 -22.01 12.17
C GLY A 195 -16.73 -22.48 12.71
N GLY A 196 -16.70 -23.27 13.77
CA GLY A 196 -17.91 -23.82 14.41
C GLY A 196 -18.77 -24.62 13.44
N LYS A 197 -19.99 -24.16 13.18
CA LYS A 197 -20.93 -24.79 12.26
C LYS A 197 -20.58 -24.67 10.78
N ASP A 198 -19.75 -23.71 10.43
CA ASP A 198 -19.24 -23.51 9.06
C ASP A 198 -17.91 -24.24 8.90
N PRO A 199 -17.85 -25.37 8.19
CA PRO A 199 -16.64 -26.13 7.99
C PRO A 199 -15.71 -25.48 6.96
N GLY A 200 -16.20 -24.56 6.10
CA GLY A 200 -15.56 -24.11 4.87
C GLY A 200 -15.47 -25.23 3.83
N ALA A 201 -14.50 -25.14 2.95
CA ALA A 201 -14.21 -26.16 1.97
C ALA A 201 -13.84 -27.51 2.63
N ILE A 202 -14.26 -28.60 1.98
CA ILE A 202 -13.89 -29.97 2.38
C ILE A 202 -12.74 -30.42 1.45
N GLY A 203 -11.61 -30.73 2.05
CA GLY A 203 -10.42 -31.13 1.36
C GLY A 203 -10.49 -32.54 0.77
N TYR A 204 -9.45 -32.92 0.01
CA TYR A 204 -9.34 -34.21 -0.68
C TYR A 204 -9.46 -35.40 0.29
N THR A 205 -8.89 -35.29 1.49
CA THR A 205 -8.94 -36.33 2.53
C THR A 205 -10.03 -36.10 3.56
N GLY A 206 -10.99 -35.18 3.32
CA GLY A 206 -12.07 -34.86 4.23
C GLY A 206 -11.71 -33.87 5.33
N ILE A 207 -10.54 -33.22 5.27
CA ILE A 207 -10.20 -32.17 6.22
C ILE A 207 -11.06 -30.92 5.98
N TYR A 208 -11.47 -30.25 7.03
CA TYR A 208 -12.22 -29.00 6.94
C TYR A 208 -11.30 -27.80 6.87
N GLU A 209 -11.62 -26.84 6.01
CA GLU A 209 -10.90 -25.58 5.82
C GLU A 209 -10.71 -24.84 7.14
N LYS A 210 -11.75 -24.75 7.97
CA LYS A 210 -11.72 -24.09 9.27
C LYS A 210 -10.53 -24.49 10.15
N ASN A 211 -10.08 -25.74 10.04
CA ASN A 211 -8.94 -26.26 10.83
C ASN A 211 -7.60 -25.74 10.29
N ILE A 212 -7.47 -25.67 8.97
CA ILE A 212 -6.27 -25.18 8.28
C ILE A 212 -6.13 -23.68 8.47
N THR A 213 -7.21 -22.92 8.30
CA THR A 213 -7.21 -21.47 8.46
C THR A 213 -6.87 -21.05 9.89
N LEU A 214 -7.43 -21.74 10.90
CA LEU A 214 -7.09 -21.49 12.30
C LEU A 214 -5.63 -21.83 12.62
N ALA A 215 -5.13 -22.95 12.12
CA ALA A 215 -3.74 -23.35 12.31
C ALA A 215 -2.77 -22.32 11.69
N MET A 216 -3.09 -21.84 10.48
CA MET A 216 -2.28 -20.83 9.80
C MET A 216 -2.33 -19.47 10.50
N ALA A 217 -3.52 -19.04 10.95
CA ALA A 217 -3.66 -17.77 11.68
C ALA A 217 -2.85 -17.75 12.98
N LYS A 218 -2.85 -18.88 13.72
CA LYS A 218 -2.03 -19.04 14.93
C LYS A 218 -0.53 -19.04 14.62
N GLU A 219 -0.10 -19.72 13.58
CA GLU A 219 1.32 -19.75 13.14
C GLU A 219 1.79 -18.36 12.74
N LEU A 220 1.01 -17.65 11.92
CA LEU A 220 1.35 -16.30 11.47
C LEU A 220 1.39 -15.31 12.65
N LYS A 221 0.42 -15.41 13.59
CA LYS A 221 0.46 -14.62 14.81
C LYS A 221 1.75 -14.86 15.59
N ALA A 222 2.15 -16.10 15.79
CA ALA A 222 3.37 -16.44 16.52
C ALA A 222 4.64 -15.89 15.83
N ILE A 223 4.68 -15.87 14.51
CA ILE A 223 5.77 -15.27 13.72
C ILE A 223 5.82 -13.75 13.94
N LEU A 224 4.67 -13.08 13.79
CA LEU A 224 4.59 -11.62 13.91
C LEU A 224 4.83 -11.12 15.35
N ASP A 225 4.35 -11.85 16.35
CA ASP A 225 4.59 -11.54 17.76
C ASP A 225 6.10 -11.58 18.08
N LYS A 226 6.84 -12.55 17.50
CA LYS A 226 8.30 -12.66 17.64
C LYS A 226 9.05 -11.47 17.10
N GLU A 227 8.53 -10.80 16.07
CA GLU A 227 9.16 -9.60 15.51
C GLU A 227 9.08 -8.38 16.45
N GLY A 228 8.19 -8.40 17.43
CA GLY A 228 8.03 -7.34 18.43
C GLY A 228 7.53 -5.98 17.92
N ARG A 229 7.30 -5.87 16.60
CA ARG A 229 6.88 -4.64 15.88
C ARG A 229 5.38 -4.44 15.85
N TYR A 230 4.62 -5.51 16.05
CA TYR A 230 3.18 -5.57 15.85
C TYR A 230 2.44 -5.95 17.13
N THR A 231 1.18 -5.57 17.22
CA THR A 231 0.19 -6.15 18.13
C THR A 231 -0.78 -6.94 17.28
N VAL A 232 -0.84 -8.26 17.47
CA VAL A 232 -1.62 -9.15 16.59
C VAL A 232 -2.80 -9.74 17.34
N TYR A 233 -4.00 -9.53 16.80
CA TYR A 233 -5.23 -10.13 17.28
C TYR A 233 -5.75 -11.16 16.29
N LEU A 234 -6.42 -12.18 16.77
CA LEU A 234 -7.16 -13.13 15.96
C LEU A 234 -8.66 -12.85 16.10
N THR A 235 -9.43 -12.99 15.03
CA THR A 235 -10.89 -12.94 15.14
C THR A 235 -11.41 -14.09 15.99
N ARG A 236 -10.83 -15.31 15.81
CA ARG A 236 -11.08 -16.48 16.64
C ARG A 236 -9.78 -17.22 16.96
N SER A 237 -9.69 -17.75 18.17
CA SER A 237 -8.57 -18.60 18.63
C SER A 237 -8.96 -20.06 18.87
N THR A 238 -10.24 -20.36 18.73
CA THR A 238 -10.83 -21.69 18.87
C THR A 238 -11.77 -22.01 17.70
N ASP A 239 -12.35 -23.21 17.67
CA ASP A 239 -13.32 -23.59 16.64
C ASP A 239 -14.72 -23.05 16.97
N ILE A 240 -14.91 -21.74 16.77
CA ILE A 240 -16.19 -21.04 16.91
C ILE A 240 -16.55 -20.36 15.59
N PHE A 241 -17.85 -20.23 15.32
CA PHE A 241 -18.34 -19.44 14.20
C PHE A 241 -18.43 -17.96 14.58
N ILE A 242 -17.99 -17.08 13.68
CA ILE A 242 -18.12 -15.63 13.79
C ILE A 242 -18.75 -15.11 12.49
N PRO A 243 -19.90 -14.40 12.56
CA PRO A 243 -20.53 -13.79 11.39
C PRO A 243 -19.59 -12.85 10.63
N LEU A 244 -19.71 -12.76 9.31
CA LEU A 244 -18.80 -11.98 8.46
C LEU A 244 -18.71 -10.50 8.88
N ARG A 245 -19.87 -9.89 9.22
CA ARG A 245 -19.91 -8.51 9.72
C ARG A 245 -19.19 -8.32 11.05
N ASP A 246 -19.24 -9.33 11.92
CA ASP A 246 -18.62 -9.26 13.25
C ASP A 246 -17.10 -9.40 13.16
N ARG A 247 -16.56 -10.10 12.16
CA ARG A 247 -15.11 -10.13 11.86
C ARG A 247 -14.60 -8.72 11.55
N VAL A 248 -15.33 -7.95 10.73
CA VAL A 248 -15.04 -6.54 10.44
C VAL A 248 -15.17 -5.67 11.71
N LYS A 249 -16.22 -5.87 12.53
CA LYS A 249 -16.38 -5.14 13.79
C LYS A 249 -15.23 -5.42 14.76
N ILE A 250 -14.74 -6.65 14.83
CA ILE A 250 -13.56 -7.02 15.64
C ILE A 250 -12.33 -6.24 15.17
N ALA A 251 -12.07 -6.18 13.87
CA ALA A 251 -10.96 -5.40 13.32
C ALA A 251 -11.07 -3.92 13.69
N ARG A 252 -12.26 -3.33 13.57
CA ARG A 252 -12.52 -1.93 13.93
C ARG A 252 -12.42 -1.68 15.43
N LYS A 253 -12.91 -2.61 16.27
CA LYS A 253 -12.78 -2.54 17.74
C LYS A 253 -11.31 -2.41 18.17
N TYR A 254 -10.44 -3.16 17.55
CA TYR A 254 -9.00 -3.10 17.83
C TYR A 254 -8.28 -1.95 17.08
N LYS A 255 -9.00 -1.15 16.27
CA LYS A 255 -8.41 -0.08 15.44
C LYS A 255 -7.26 -0.63 14.58
N ALA A 256 -7.52 -1.72 13.89
CA ALA A 256 -6.51 -2.40 13.09
C ALA A 256 -5.92 -1.49 12.01
N ASP A 257 -4.61 -1.50 11.89
CA ASP A 257 -3.89 -0.87 10.75
C ASP A 257 -3.92 -1.78 9.50
N LEU A 258 -4.21 -3.08 9.69
CA LEU A 258 -4.31 -4.08 8.63
C LEU A 258 -5.21 -5.23 9.06
N PHE A 259 -6.09 -5.67 8.16
CA PHE A 259 -6.90 -6.87 8.30
C PHE A 259 -6.56 -7.90 7.23
N MET A 260 -6.40 -9.16 7.62
CA MET A 260 -6.15 -10.26 6.70
C MET A 260 -7.06 -11.44 7.02
N SER A 261 -7.94 -11.78 6.07
CA SER A 261 -8.72 -13.03 6.13
C SER A 261 -7.94 -14.16 5.45
N ILE A 262 -7.91 -15.33 6.08
CA ILE A 262 -7.08 -16.48 5.67
C ILE A 262 -8.01 -17.63 5.32
N HIS A 263 -7.88 -18.15 4.10
CA HIS A 263 -8.72 -19.16 3.48
C HIS A 263 -7.90 -20.22 2.75
N ALA A 264 -8.55 -21.32 2.37
CA ALA A 264 -7.99 -22.40 1.56
C ALA A 264 -9.10 -23.05 0.74
N ASP A 265 -9.31 -22.57 -0.46
CA ASP A 265 -10.45 -22.89 -1.33
C ASP A 265 -10.52 -24.36 -1.76
N SER A 266 -11.62 -24.73 -2.36
CA SER A 266 -11.85 -26.00 -3.05
C SER A 266 -12.54 -25.75 -4.38
N THR A 267 -12.10 -26.45 -5.42
CA THR A 267 -12.68 -26.36 -6.76
C THR A 267 -12.94 -27.75 -7.35
N LYS A 268 -13.88 -27.84 -8.31
CA LYS A 268 -14.13 -29.07 -9.07
C LYS A 268 -12.90 -29.55 -9.84
N ASN A 269 -12.06 -28.61 -10.30
CA ASN A 269 -10.79 -28.96 -10.95
C ASN A 269 -9.74 -29.33 -9.90
N ARG A 270 -9.58 -30.61 -9.62
CA ARG A 270 -8.62 -31.14 -8.66
C ARG A 270 -7.15 -30.91 -9.05
N ASN A 271 -6.87 -30.48 -10.27
CA ASN A 271 -5.53 -30.09 -10.73
C ASN A 271 -5.22 -28.63 -10.48
N ALA A 272 -6.22 -27.79 -10.13
CA ALA A 272 -6.00 -26.41 -9.74
C ALA A 272 -5.07 -26.37 -8.54
N LYS A 273 -4.07 -25.50 -8.60
CA LYS A 273 -3.08 -25.31 -7.54
C LYS A 273 -2.48 -23.91 -7.62
N GLY A 274 -2.14 -23.37 -6.48
CA GLY A 274 -1.47 -22.09 -6.34
C GLY A 274 -2.23 -21.14 -5.43
N LEU A 275 -1.47 -20.30 -4.76
CA LEU A 275 -1.96 -19.27 -3.87
C LEU A 275 -2.49 -18.07 -4.66
N SER A 276 -3.51 -17.39 -4.13
CA SER A 276 -4.01 -16.10 -4.63
C SER A 276 -4.32 -15.13 -3.48
N VAL A 277 -4.35 -13.85 -3.81
CA VAL A 277 -4.66 -12.76 -2.87
C VAL A 277 -5.81 -11.96 -3.46
N TYR A 278 -6.82 -11.70 -2.66
CA TYR A 278 -8.01 -10.95 -3.08
C TYR A 278 -8.13 -9.63 -2.35
N THR A 279 -8.62 -8.62 -3.07
CA THR A 279 -9.02 -7.33 -2.52
C THR A 279 -10.48 -7.03 -2.86
N LEU A 280 -11.10 -6.13 -2.08
CA LEU A 280 -12.48 -5.73 -2.31
C LEU A 280 -12.65 -4.99 -3.64
N SER A 281 -13.70 -5.32 -4.39
CA SER A 281 -14.18 -4.56 -5.55
C SER A 281 -15.68 -4.75 -5.73
N GLU A 282 -16.34 -3.76 -6.34
CA GLU A 282 -17.74 -3.88 -6.78
C GLU A 282 -17.89 -4.84 -7.96
N THR A 283 -16.87 -4.91 -8.82
CA THR A 283 -16.83 -5.83 -9.98
C THR A 283 -15.73 -6.85 -9.76
N ALA A 284 -16.01 -8.11 -10.08
CA ALA A 284 -15.02 -9.17 -9.96
C ALA A 284 -13.99 -9.12 -11.10
N SER A 285 -12.77 -9.59 -10.83
CA SER A 285 -11.69 -9.68 -11.83
C SER A 285 -11.98 -10.72 -12.92
N ASP A 286 -12.68 -11.76 -12.55
CA ASP A 286 -13.04 -12.89 -13.39
C ASP A 286 -14.16 -13.71 -12.73
N LYS A 287 -14.72 -14.68 -13.47
CA LYS A 287 -15.85 -15.51 -13.01
C LYS A 287 -15.51 -16.39 -11.82
N GLU A 288 -14.28 -16.88 -11.71
CA GLU A 288 -13.87 -17.69 -10.56
C GLU A 288 -13.79 -16.83 -9.30
N ALA A 289 -13.28 -15.60 -9.40
CA ALA A 289 -13.24 -14.66 -8.27
C ALA A 289 -14.65 -14.27 -7.81
N GLU A 290 -15.59 -14.07 -8.74
CA GLU A 290 -17.01 -13.82 -8.46
C GLU A 290 -17.64 -15.01 -7.74
N ALA A 291 -17.47 -16.22 -8.28
CA ALA A 291 -18.00 -17.45 -7.70
C ALA A 291 -17.41 -17.74 -6.32
N LEU A 292 -16.12 -17.46 -6.10
CA LEU A 292 -15.49 -17.57 -4.79
C LEU A 292 -16.14 -16.58 -3.81
N ALA A 293 -16.24 -15.31 -4.16
CA ALA A 293 -16.84 -14.29 -3.30
C ALA A 293 -18.31 -14.65 -2.94
N GLU A 294 -19.09 -15.17 -3.88
CA GLU A 294 -20.44 -15.64 -3.61
C GLU A 294 -20.47 -16.79 -2.59
N ARG A 295 -19.53 -17.74 -2.67
CA ARG A 295 -19.44 -18.86 -1.70
C ARG A 295 -19.10 -18.34 -0.31
N GLU A 296 -18.04 -17.52 -0.22
CA GLU A 296 -17.58 -16.97 1.05
C GLU A 296 -18.65 -16.08 1.72
N ASN A 297 -19.40 -15.32 0.92
CA ASN A 297 -20.49 -14.49 1.43
C ASN A 297 -21.69 -15.30 1.97
N LYS A 298 -21.81 -16.60 1.63
CA LYS A 298 -22.85 -17.50 2.13
C LYS A 298 -22.52 -18.10 3.50
N ALA A 299 -21.34 -17.85 4.07
CA ALA A 299 -20.94 -18.41 5.37
C ALA A 299 -21.97 -18.15 6.48
N ASP A 300 -22.55 -16.94 6.53
CA ASP A 300 -23.58 -16.58 7.50
C ASP A 300 -24.88 -17.41 7.32
N VAL A 301 -25.27 -17.71 6.07
CA VAL A 301 -26.45 -18.57 5.76
C VAL A 301 -26.18 -20.02 6.14
N ILE A 302 -24.98 -20.53 5.85
CA ILE A 302 -24.57 -21.91 6.22
C ILE A 302 -24.60 -22.07 7.73
N ALA A 303 -24.27 -21.03 8.49
CA ALA A 303 -24.38 -21.04 9.94
C ALA A 303 -25.79 -20.81 10.49
N GLY A 304 -26.81 -20.67 9.63
CA GLY A 304 -28.22 -20.54 10.02
C GLY A 304 -28.63 -19.12 10.42
N LEU A 305 -27.91 -18.08 9.97
CA LEU A 305 -28.29 -16.68 10.19
C LEU A 305 -29.19 -16.17 9.05
N ASN A 306 -30.31 -15.52 9.42
CA ASN A 306 -31.19 -14.86 8.45
C ASN A 306 -30.59 -13.54 7.97
N LEU A 307 -30.37 -13.40 6.66
CA LEU A 307 -29.79 -12.20 6.03
C LEU A 307 -30.78 -11.02 5.92
N TYR A 308 -32.04 -11.17 6.31
CA TYR A 308 -33.10 -10.16 6.06
C TYR A 308 -33.14 -8.98 7.03
N GLU A 309 -32.28 -8.90 8.04
CA GLU A 309 -32.24 -7.77 8.94
C GLU A 309 -31.02 -6.90 8.68
N HIS A 310 -31.29 -5.68 8.21
CA HIS A 310 -30.45 -4.48 8.14
C HIS A 310 -29.80 -4.10 6.80
N SER A 311 -30.61 -3.46 5.96
CA SER A 311 -30.13 -2.39 5.12
C SER A 311 -30.52 -1.05 5.78
N LYS A 312 -29.56 -0.27 6.24
CA LYS A 312 -29.71 1.19 6.43
C LYS A 312 -28.53 1.86 5.78
N GLU A 313 -28.85 2.57 4.70
CA GLU A 313 -27.99 3.50 3.98
C GLU A 313 -27.57 4.63 4.91
N VAL A 314 -26.27 4.94 4.95
CA VAL A 314 -25.76 6.10 5.63
C VAL A 314 -24.74 6.80 4.75
N SER A 315 -25.11 8.00 4.35
CA SER A 315 -24.27 9.16 4.00
C SER A 315 -23.01 8.94 3.16
N ASP A 316 -23.14 9.11 1.81
CA ASP A 316 -22.35 8.33 0.86
C ASP A 316 -21.02 8.90 0.37
N ILE A 317 -20.74 10.22 0.47
CA ILE A 317 -19.61 10.80 -0.27
C ILE A 317 -18.27 10.70 0.49
N LEU A 318 -18.25 11.00 1.79
CA LEU A 318 -17.03 10.91 2.61
C LEU A 318 -16.63 9.46 2.91
N ILE A 319 -17.63 8.58 3.08
CA ILE A 319 -17.41 7.13 3.26
C ILE A 319 -16.82 6.53 1.97
N ASN A 320 -17.31 6.93 0.80
CA ASN A 320 -16.81 6.48 -0.49
C ASN A 320 -15.34 6.89 -0.74
N LEU A 321 -14.93 8.08 -0.32
CA LEU A 321 -13.53 8.52 -0.44
C LEU A 321 -12.60 7.74 0.49
N ALA A 322 -12.98 7.55 1.75
CA ALA A 322 -12.22 6.75 2.71
C ALA A 322 -12.12 5.29 2.27
N GLN A 323 -13.21 4.72 1.77
CA GLN A 323 -13.23 3.36 1.24
C GLN A 323 -12.32 3.19 0.02
N ARG A 324 -12.28 4.16 -0.89
CA ARG A 324 -11.37 4.13 -2.06
C ARG A 324 -9.91 4.17 -1.64
N GLU A 325 -9.53 5.01 -0.69
CA GLU A 325 -8.17 5.04 -0.16
C GLU A 325 -7.80 3.71 0.51
N THR A 326 -8.71 3.16 1.28
CA THR A 326 -8.55 1.85 1.92
C THR A 326 -8.38 0.72 0.91
N MET A 327 -9.16 0.72 -0.18
CA MET A 327 -9.01 -0.24 -1.29
C MET A 327 -7.65 -0.09 -1.99
N ASN A 328 -7.15 1.13 -2.17
CA ASN A 328 -5.81 1.38 -2.73
C ASN A 328 -4.71 0.79 -1.85
N ARG A 329 -4.78 1.02 -0.54
CA ARG A 329 -3.84 0.45 0.44
C ARG A 329 -3.91 -1.07 0.49
N SER A 330 -5.11 -1.63 0.37
CA SER A 330 -5.31 -3.09 0.26
C SER A 330 -4.61 -3.66 -0.97
N SER A 331 -4.77 -3.00 -2.12
CA SER A 331 -4.15 -3.39 -3.39
C SER A 331 -2.62 -3.27 -3.34
N GLU A 332 -2.09 -2.22 -2.71
CA GLU A 332 -0.65 -2.06 -2.47
C GLU A 332 -0.11 -3.23 -1.62
N PHE A 333 -0.78 -3.56 -0.52
CA PHE A 333 -0.40 -4.68 0.34
C PHE A 333 -0.47 -6.02 -0.41
N ALA A 334 -1.52 -6.28 -1.18
CA ALA A 334 -1.62 -7.46 -2.02
C ALA A 334 -0.45 -7.57 -3.01
N GLY A 335 0.01 -6.46 -3.58
CA GLY A 335 1.21 -6.40 -4.43
C GLY A 335 2.47 -6.85 -3.70
N PHE A 336 2.70 -6.40 -2.46
CA PHE A 336 3.83 -6.88 -1.64
C PHE A 336 3.70 -8.36 -1.31
N MET A 337 2.49 -8.86 -1.02
CA MET A 337 2.27 -10.29 -0.79
C MET A 337 2.67 -11.11 -2.00
N VAL A 338 2.19 -10.77 -3.20
CA VAL A 338 2.55 -11.46 -4.44
C VAL A 338 4.06 -11.47 -4.66
N GLN A 339 4.73 -10.34 -4.44
CA GLN A 339 6.17 -10.23 -4.60
C GLN A 339 6.95 -11.16 -3.66
N GLU A 340 6.61 -11.16 -2.36
CA GLU A 340 7.34 -11.94 -1.36
C GLU A 340 7.05 -13.45 -1.44
N MET A 341 5.86 -13.83 -1.91
CA MET A 341 5.48 -15.23 -2.01
C MET A 341 5.97 -15.91 -3.28
N ARG A 342 6.25 -15.15 -4.36
CA ARG A 342 6.64 -15.69 -5.68
C ARG A 342 7.79 -16.71 -5.62
N ASN A 343 8.77 -16.48 -4.74
CA ASN A 343 9.94 -17.35 -4.61
C ASN A 343 9.78 -18.44 -3.53
N SER A 344 8.63 -18.46 -2.86
CA SER A 344 8.43 -19.34 -1.71
C SER A 344 7.37 -20.40 -1.94
N VAL A 345 6.31 -20.08 -2.67
CA VAL A 345 5.18 -20.99 -2.90
C VAL A 345 4.70 -20.88 -4.36
N LYS A 346 3.97 -21.90 -4.81
CA LYS A 346 3.30 -21.83 -6.11
C LYS A 346 2.21 -20.78 -6.07
N LEU A 347 2.22 -19.86 -7.02
CA LEU A 347 1.18 -18.86 -7.21
C LEU A 347 0.28 -19.23 -8.40
N LEU A 348 -0.98 -18.79 -8.37
CA LEU A 348 -1.81 -18.76 -9.56
C LEU A 348 -1.25 -17.77 -10.59
N ASP A 349 -1.51 -18.02 -11.87
CA ASP A 349 -1.07 -17.10 -12.94
C ASP A 349 -1.64 -15.69 -12.76
N ASN A 350 -2.95 -15.58 -12.42
CA ASN A 350 -3.58 -14.35 -11.96
C ASN A 350 -3.63 -14.39 -10.42
N THR A 351 -2.56 -13.96 -9.76
CA THR A 351 -2.41 -14.12 -8.31
C THR A 351 -3.18 -13.06 -7.52
N HIS A 352 -3.14 -11.78 -7.96
CA HIS A 352 -3.91 -10.70 -7.32
C HIS A 352 -5.23 -10.53 -8.05
N ARG A 353 -6.31 -10.89 -7.38
CA ARG A 353 -7.69 -10.89 -7.89
C ARG A 353 -8.56 -9.99 -7.02
N PHE A 354 -9.78 -9.72 -7.45
CA PHE A 354 -10.70 -8.89 -6.69
C PHE A 354 -12.17 -9.28 -6.94
N ALA A 355 -13.00 -9.13 -5.90
CA ALA A 355 -14.43 -9.34 -5.96
C ALA A 355 -15.14 -8.75 -4.72
N GLY A 356 -16.46 -8.92 -4.65
CA GLY A 356 -17.33 -8.35 -3.63
C GLY A 356 -17.36 -9.10 -2.29
N PHE A 357 -16.19 -9.39 -1.68
CA PHE A 357 -16.11 -10.10 -0.41
C PHE A 357 -16.68 -9.28 0.75
N ALA A 358 -17.71 -9.83 1.43
CA ALA A 358 -18.35 -9.16 2.56
C ALA A 358 -17.39 -8.93 3.74
N VAL A 359 -16.47 -9.85 3.99
CA VAL A 359 -15.49 -9.76 5.07
C VAL A 359 -14.44 -8.66 4.85
N LEU A 360 -14.27 -8.16 3.62
CA LEU A 360 -13.33 -7.09 3.28
C LEU A 360 -13.97 -5.68 3.25
N LYS A 361 -15.23 -5.55 3.63
CA LYS A 361 -16.00 -4.29 3.54
C LYS A 361 -15.71 -3.29 4.68
N ALA A 362 -14.57 -3.34 5.34
CA ALA A 362 -14.16 -2.28 6.26
C ALA A 362 -13.81 -1.02 5.47
N PRO A 363 -14.50 0.12 5.66
CA PRO A 363 -14.25 1.33 4.86
C PRO A 363 -12.94 2.03 5.24
N ASP A 364 -12.41 1.74 6.42
CA ASP A 364 -11.32 2.45 7.08
C ASP A 364 -10.09 1.56 7.39
N ILE A 365 -10.12 0.27 7.06
CA ILE A 365 -9.03 -0.67 7.35
C ILE A 365 -8.58 -1.37 6.07
N PRO A 366 -7.34 -1.21 5.64
CA PRO A 366 -6.77 -1.99 4.53
C PRO A 366 -6.95 -3.48 4.78
N SER A 367 -7.57 -4.17 3.82
CA SER A 367 -8.06 -5.54 4.02
C SER A 367 -7.75 -6.41 2.81
N VAL A 368 -7.24 -7.62 3.04
CA VAL A 368 -7.02 -8.63 2.00
C VAL A 368 -7.56 -9.99 2.43
N LEU A 369 -7.90 -10.84 1.47
CA LEU A 369 -8.18 -12.24 1.68
C LEU A 369 -7.07 -13.06 0.99
N LEU A 370 -6.46 -13.94 1.76
CA LEU A 370 -5.40 -14.84 1.31
C LEU A 370 -5.98 -16.23 1.11
N GLU A 371 -6.01 -16.70 -0.15
CA GLU A 371 -6.22 -18.10 -0.48
C GLU A 371 -4.87 -18.81 -0.54
N MET A 372 -4.64 -19.69 0.43
CA MET A 372 -3.34 -20.36 0.60
C MET A 372 -3.07 -21.45 -0.44
N GLY A 373 -4.08 -21.87 -1.19
CA GLY A 373 -4.09 -22.96 -2.17
C GLY A 373 -5.40 -23.70 -2.11
N TYR A 374 -5.51 -24.82 -2.84
CA TYR A 374 -6.73 -25.59 -2.99
C TYR A 374 -6.71 -26.88 -2.17
N LEU A 375 -7.62 -27.01 -1.21
CA LEU A 375 -7.79 -28.24 -0.43
C LEU A 375 -8.31 -29.40 -1.28
N SER A 376 -8.97 -29.13 -2.42
CA SER A 376 -9.35 -30.15 -3.40
C SER A 376 -8.14 -30.78 -4.13
N ASN A 377 -6.97 -30.13 -4.10
CA ASN A 377 -5.73 -30.67 -4.65
C ASN A 377 -4.96 -31.45 -3.58
N ARG A 378 -4.76 -32.77 -3.82
CA ARG A 378 -4.11 -33.67 -2.85
C ARG A 378 -2.73 -33.19 -2.38
N THR A 379 -1.95 -32.61 -3.29
CA THR A 379 -0.59 -32.14 -2.98
C THR A 379 -0.64 -30.90 -2.10
N GLU A 380 -1.49 -29.91 -2.43
CA GLU A 380 -1.60 -28.68 -1.67
C GLU A 380 -2.24 -28.92 -0.30
N GLU A 381 -3.29 -29.74 -0.23
CA GLU A 381 -3.83 -30.17 1.06
C GLU A 381 -2.75 -30.80 1.94
N GLY A 382 -1.97 -31.73 1.37
CA GLY A 382 -0.85 -32.36 2.07
C GLY A 382 0.17 -31.36 2.58
N GLN A 383 0.49 -30.33 1.80
CA GLN A 383 1.39 -29.24 2.19
C GLN A 383 0.78 -28.35 3.30
N LEU A 384 -0.48 -27.93 3.14
CA LEU A 384 -1.18 -27.05 4.09
C LEU A 384 -1.36 -27.70 5.46
N LYS A 385 -1.48 -29.03 5.52
CA LYS A 385 -1.51 -29.82 6.78
C LYS A 385 -0.18 -29.76 7.54
N GLN A 386 0.96 -29.54 6.85
CA GLN A 386 2.27 -29.56 7.48
C GLN A 386 2.62 -28.24 8.17
N PRO A 387 3.00 -28.23 9.46
CA PRO A 387 3.43 -27.01 10.15
C PRO A 387 4.60 -26.32 9.47
N ALA A 388 5.56 -27.09 8.95
CA ALA A 388 6.73 -26.54 8.25
C ALA A 388 6.34 -25.71 7.01
N TYR A 389 5.36 -26.16 6.24
CA TYR A 389 4.87 -25.42 5.08
C TYR A 389 4.12 -24.15 5.49
N ARG A 390 3.22 -24.23 6.49
CA ARG A 390 2.54 -23.05 7.04
C ARG A 390 3.51 -22.03 7.61
N LYS A 391 4.58 -22.47 8.30
CA LYS A 391 5.63 -21.60 8.77
C LYS A 391 6.37 -20.90 7.64
N LYS A 392 6.73 -21.64 6.56
CA LYS A 392 7.35 -21.06 5.36
C LYS A 392 6.46 -19.98 4.73
N LEU A 393 5.17 -20.27 4.58
CA LEU A 393 4.18 -19.33 4.09
C LEU A 393 4.05 -18.12 5.00
N GLY A 394 3.95 -18.33 6.32
CA GLY A 394 3.86 -17.27 7.33
C GLY A 394 5.06 -16.34 7.32
N LEU A 395 6.28 -16.86 7.13
CA LEU A 395 7.48 -16.02 7.00
C LEU A 395 7.44 -15.13 5.75
N SER A 396 6.88 -15.62 4.63
CA SER A 396 6.72 -14.81 3.41
C SER A 396 5.66 -13.73 3.61
N VAL A 397 4.55 -14.05 4.26
CA VAL A 397 3.51 -13.07 4.64
C VAL A 397 4.09 -12.01 5.58
N SER A 398 4.86 -12.40 6.60
CA SER A 398 5.52 -11.47 7.53
C SER A 398 6.44 -10.50 6.80
N LYS A 399 7.24 -10.97 5.83
CA LYS A 399 8.07 -10.09 4.99
C LYS A 399 7.24 -9.08 4.19
N ALA A 400 6.11 -9.51 3.62
CA ALA A 400 5.19 -8.62 2.91
C ALA A 400 4.59 -7.56 3.83
N ILE A 401 4.15 -7.95 5.03
CA ILE A 401 3.64 -7.04 6.07
C ILE A 401 4.72 -6.02 6.47
N LYS A 402 5.93 -6.50 6.69
CA LYS A 402 7.05 -5.62 7.02
C LYS A 402 7.29 -4.59 5.92
N LYS A 403 7.40 -5.01 4.65
CA LYS A 403 7.58 -4.10 3.52
C LYS A 403 6.44 -3.08 3.41
N TYR A 404 5.21 -3.52 3.59
CA TYR A 404 4.04 -2.65 3.55
C TYR A 404 4.12 -1.55 4.61
N PHE A 405 4.37 -1.89 5.87
CA PHE A 405 4.45 -0.89 6.93
C PHE A 405 5.73 -0.04 6.86
N ASP A 406 6.86 -0.61 6.43
CA ASP A 406 8.08 0.18 6.19
C ASP A 406 7.85 1.20 5.07
N ASN A 407 7.15 0.82 3.99
CA ASN A 407 6.77 1.72 2.92
C ASN A 407 5.83 2.84 3.39
N MET A 408 4.84 2.52 4.23
CA MET A 408 3.95 3.52 4.86
C MET A 408 4.70 4.45 5.80
N GLN A 409 5.67 3.95 6.58
CA GLN A 409 6.47 4.79 7.48
C GLN A 409 7.37 5.73 6.70
N HIS A 410 7.94 5.29 5.59
CA HIS A 410 8.68 6.17 4.68
C HIS A 410 7.78 7.24 4.04
N ALA A 411 6.49 6.94 3.84
CA ALA A 411 5.49 7.90 3.37
C ALA A 411 5.00 8.88 4.46
N SER A 412 5.13 8.52 5.75
CA SER A 412 4.66 9.32 6.89
C SER A 412 5.76 10.11 7.61
N VAL A 413 7.03 9.87 7.30
CA VAL A 413 8.20 10.58 7.89
C VAL A 413 8.63 11.79 7.04
N PHE A 414 7.89 12.06 5.94
CA PHE A 414 8.20 13.18 5.04
C PHE A 414 7.01 14.14 4.88
#